data_66a0810cc9bd59e4a4e49eb2cfd7b970
#
_entry.id   66a0810cc9bd59e4a4e49eb2cfd7b970
#
_cell.length_a   1.000
_cell.length_b   1.000
_cell.length_c   1.000
_cell.angle_alpha   90.00
_cell.angle_beta   90.00
_cell.angle_gamma   90.00
#
_symmetry.space_group_name_H-M   'P 1'
#
loop_
_entity.id
_entity.type
_entity.pdbx_description
1 polymer ?
#
loop_
_entity_poly.entity_id
_entity_poly.type
_entity_poly.pdbx_seq_one_letter_code
_entity_poly.pdbx_strand_id
1 'polypeptide(L)'
;MRYNIGDVAWRATYDKSPREVTCPDCGGTGRLRVTFHDDTQVSIECRECTSGYDPPTGRIRIYDGGRPRAEQVIISGIEMDASKELYRVAAGAHSYWSIPSAELFDDEAAAQTRGAELAAEHDETERRRVFEKEKNTRTWAWNASYHRRCIEKAKKDIAYHEAKLAVAAVRAKEDKKVAAS
;
A
#
# COMPACT_ATOMS: atom_id res chain seq x y z
N MET A 1 21.78 21.37 -5.41
CA MET A 1 20.41 21.63 -5.89
C MET A 1 20.45 21.70 -7.41
N ARG A 2 19.66 20.87 -8.08
CA ARG A 2 19.59 20.81 -9.54
C ARG A 2 18.59 21.83 -10.11
N TYR A 3 17.46 22.02 -9.40
CA TYR A 3 16.39 22.95 -9.82
C TYR A 3 16.08 23.96 -8.72
N ASN A 4 15.59 25.13 -9.11
CA ASN A 4 15.08 26.18 -8.21
C ASN A 4 13.55 26.20 -8.23
N ILE A 5 12.95 26.82 -7.22
CA ILE A 5 11.50 27.04 -7.22
C ILE A 5 11.13 27.95 -8.39
N GLY A 6 10.15 27.55 -9.18
CA GLY A 6 9.73 28.21 -10.41
C GLY A 6 10.33 27.66 -11.69
N ASP A 7 11.37 26.82 -11.59
CA ASP A 7 11.94 26.16 -12.78
C ASP A 7 10.93 25.19 -13.38
N VAL A 8 11.02 25.05 -14.72
CA VAL A 8 10.24 24.07 -15.49
C VAL A 8 11.11 22.85 -15.74
N ALA A 9 10.56 21.67 -15.48
CA ALA A 9 11.23 20.40 -15.72
C ALA A 9 10.26 19.39 -16.35
N TRP A 10 10.80 18.27 -16.83
CA TRP A 10 10.02 17.14 -17.32
C TRP A 10 10.09 16.01 -16.30
N ARG A 11 8.93 15.58 -15.81
CA ARG A 11 8.80 14.44 -14.91
C ARG A 11 8.63 13.16 -15.71
N ALA A 12 9.46 12.16 -15.41
CA ALA A 12 9.29 10.82 -15.93
C ALA A 12 8.12 10.12 -15.21
N THR A 13 7.20 9.56 -15.99
CA THR A 13 6.05 8.79 -15.47
C THR A 13 5.59 7.76 -16.50
N TYR A 14 4.58 6.99 -16.16
CA TYR A 14 3.96 6.00 -17.06
C TYR A 14 2.48 5.80 -16.69
N ASP A 15 1.69 5.39 -17.67
CA ASP A 15 0.30 5.00 -17.45
C ASP A 15 0.25 3.60 -16.81
N LYS A 16 -0.78 3.34 -16.03
CA LYS A 16 -1.05 2.01 -15.47
C LYS A 16 -2.33 1.46 -16.11
N SER A 17 -2.24 0.25 -16.65
CA SER A 17 -3.38 -0.42 -17.26
C SER A 17 -3.76 -1.66 -16.45
N PRO A 18 -5.01 -1.76 -15.95
CA PRO A 18 -5.45 -2.95 -15.24
C PRO A 18 -5.59 -4.14 -16.20
N ARG A 19 -5.09 -5.29 -15.78
CA ARG A 19 -5.24 -6.56 -16.46
C ARG A 19 -5.60 -7.65 -15.46
N GLU A 20 -6.46 -8.58 -15.86
CA GLU A 20 -6.77 -9.75 -15.06
C GLU A 20 -5.93 -10.96 -15.49
N VAL A 21 -5.33 -11.62 -14.52
CA VAL A 21 -4.58 -12.86 -14.72
C VAL A 21 -5.17 -13.98 -13.89
N THR A 22 -4.95 -15.21 -14.33
CA THR A 22 -5.32 -16.40 -13.56
C THR A 22 -4.58 -16.40 -12.22
N CYS A 23 -5.32 -16.61 -11.13
CA CYS A 23 -4.73 -16.69 -9.80
C CYS A 23 -3.75 -17.88 -9.74
N PRO A 24 -2.46 -17.66 -9.44
CA PRO A 24 -1.46 -18.73 -9.41
C PRO A 24 -1.65 -19.68 -8.23
N ASP A 25 -2.34 -19.27 -7.16
CA ASP A 25 -2.56 -20.11 -6.00
C ASP A 25 -3.62 -21.17 -6.21
N CYS A 26 -4.72 -20.83 -6.88
CA CYS A 26 -5.82 -21.75 -7.12
C CYS A 26 -5.95 -22.23 -8.58
N GLY A 27 -5.05 -21.77 -9.47
CA GLY A 27 -5.10 -22.11 -10.89
C GLY A 27 -6.39 -21.69 -11.59
N GLY A 28 -7.02 -20.60 -11.12
CA GLY A 28 -8.26 -20.08 -11.72
C GLY A 28 -9.55 -20.69 -11.15
N THR A 29 -9.48 -21.65 -10.24
CA THR A 29 -10.67 -22.35 -9.69
C THR A 29 -11.39 -21.55 -8.61
N GLY A 30 -10.75 -20.52 -8.03
CA GLY A 30 -11.23 -19.83 -6.84
C GLY A 30 -11.12 -20.65 -5.56
N ARG A 31 -10.67 -21.90 -5.64
CA ARG A 31 -10.62 -22.84 -4.51
C ARG A 31 -9.28 -23.53 -4.40
N LEU A 32 -8.86 -23.81 -3.18
CA LEU A 32 -7.67 -24.58 -2.87
C LEU A 32 -8.09 -25.95 -2.34
N ARG A 33 -7.44 -27.01 -2.83
CA ARG A 33 -7.59 -28.34 -2.28
C ARG A 33 -6.53 -28.55 -1.20
N VAL A 34 -6.97 -28.84 0.00
CA VAL A 34 -6.10 -29.12 1.16
C VAL A 34 -6.26 -30.58 1.54
N THR A 35 -5.15 -31.31 1.65
CA THR A 35 -5.12 -32.67 2.15
C THR A 35 -4.61 -32.67 3.57
N PHE A 36 -5.35 -33.21 4.50
CA PHE A 36 -4.96 -33.40 5.88
C PHE A 36 -4.05 -34.63 6.07
N HIS A 37 -3.48 -34.76 7.25
CA HIS A 37 -2.57 -35.87 7.59
C HIS A 37 -3.26 -37.25 7.53
N ASP A 38 -4.58 -37.31 7.69
CA ASP A 38 -5.41 -38.50 7.60
C ASP A 38 -5.93 -38.76 6.18
N ASP A 39 -5.30 -38.14 5.17
CA ASP A 39 -5.69 -38.17 3.76
C ASP A 39 -7.05 -37.54 3.43
N THR A 40 -7.76 -37.02 4.41
CA THR A 40 -9.01 -36.26 4.17
C THR A 40 -8.74 -35.03 3.31
N GLN A 41 -9.53 -34.86 2.26
CA GLN A 41 -9.44 -33.70 1.37
C GLN A 41 -10.61 -32.76 1.57
N VAL A 42 -10.29 -31.48 1.73
CA VAL A 42 -11.29 -30.40 1.79
C VAL A 42 -10.99 -29.34 0.73
N SER A 43 -12.05 -28.69 0.29
CA SER A 43 -11.93 -27.54 -0.62
C SER A 43 -12.22 -26.27 0.17
N ILE A 44 -11.25 -25.36 0.20
CA ILE A 44 -11.37 -24.05 0.85
C ILE A 44 -11.32 -22.94 -0.18
N GLU A 45 -11.88 -21.78 0.13
CA GLU A 45 -11.84 -20.60 -0.73
C GLU A 45 -10.42 -20.03 -0.82
N CYS A 46 -10.06 -19.64 -2.04
CA CYS A 46 -8.78 -18.97 -2.28
C CYS A 46 -8.85 -17.51 -1.83
N ARG A 47 -8.06 -17.15 -0.84
CA ARG A 47 -8.02 -15.79 -0.31
C ARG A 47 -7.30 -14.79 -1.22
N GLU A 48 -6.41 -15.26 -2.09
CA GLU A 48 -5.62 -14.37 -2.96
C GLU A 48 -6.45 -13.74 -4.08
N CYS A 49 -7.53 -14.40 -4.52
CA CYS A 49 -8.40 -13.90 -5.56
C CYS A 49 -9.81 -13.52 -5.06
N THR A 50 -9.93 -13.27 -3.77
CA THR A 50 -11.13 -12.72 -3.12
C THR A 50 -11.00 -11.20 -3.04
N SER A 51 -12.05 -10.46 -3.37
CA SER A 51 -12.13 -9.02 -3.22
C SER A 51 -13.18 -8.67 -2.16
N GLY A 52 -12.72 -8.26 -0.99
CA GLY A 52 -13.63 -7.91 0.11
C GLY A 52 -14.51 -9.09 0.54
N TYR A 53 -15.82 -8.93 0.40
CA TYR A 53 -16.83 -9.96 0.73
C TYR A 53 -17.27 -10.80 -0.47
N ASP A 54 -16.75 -10.51 -1.67
CA ASP A 54 -17.11 -11.26 -2.86
C ASP A 54 -16.46 -12.65 -2.88
N PRO A 55 -17.13 -13.65 -3.46
CA PRO A 55 -16.55 -14.98 -3.59
C PRO A 55 -15.31 -14.93 -4.51
N PRO A 56 -14.34 -15.84 -4.29
CA PRO A 56 -13.12 -15.86 -5.07
C PRO A 56 -13.39 -16.12 -6.55
N THR A 57 -12.90 -15.24 -7.40
CA THR A 57 -13.13 -15.27 -8.86
C THR A 57 -12.19 -16.21 -9.60
N GLY A 58 -11.11 -16.66 -8.96
CA GLY A 58 -10.01 -17.37 -9.63
C GLY A 58 -9.08 -16.45 -10.42
N ARG A 59 -9.31 -15.13 -10.38
CA ARG A 59 -8.53 -14.10 -11.08
C ARG A 59 -7.98 -13.06 -10.13
N ILE A 60 -6.82 -12.51 -10.48
CA ILE A 60 -6.18 -11.41 -9.75
C ILE A 60 -6.02 -10.24 -10.71
N ARG A 61 -6.34 -9.05 -10.23
CA ARG A 61 -6.08 -7.83 -10.96
C ARG A 61 -4.63 -7.39 -10.73
N ILE A 62 -3.90 -7.22 -11.83
CA ILE A 62 -2.57 -6.62 -11.86
C ILE A 62 -2.63 -5.32 -12.67
N TYR A 63 -1.61 -4.50 -12.49
CA TYR A 63 -1.48 -3.26 -13.25
C TYR A 63 -0.18 -3.33 -14.03
N ASP A 64 -0.30 -3.48 -15.34
CA ASP A 64 0.86 -3.42 -16.23
C ASP A 64 1.35 -1.97 -16.33
N GLY A 65 2.66 -1.77 -16.38
CA GLY A 65 3.27 -0.52 -16.74
C GLY A 65 3.03 -0.26 -18.22
N GLY A 66 2.15 0.70 -18.50
CA GLY A 66 1.70 0.99 -19.84
C GLY A 66 2.63 1.97 -20.55
N ARG A 67 2.03 2.88 -21.32
CA ARG A 67 2.77 3.84 -22.14
C ARG A 67 3.62 4.77 -21.26
N PRO A 68 4.94 4.89 -21.52
CA PRO A 68 5.77 5.89 -20.89
C PRO A 68 5.28 7.30 -21.23
N ARG A 69 5.38 8.20 -20.27
CA ARG A 69 4.97 9.60 -20.39
C ARG A 69 6.02 10.52 -19.81
N ALA A 70 6.18 11.66 -20.45
CA ALA A 70 6.86 12.82 -19.90
C ALA A 70 5.82 13.88 -19.57
N GLU A 71 5.80 14.37 -18.36
CA GLU A 71 4.86 15.38 -17.88
C GLU A 71 5.64 16.67 -17.59
N GLN A 72 5.28 17.77 -18.25
CA GLN A 72 5.87 19.06 -17.92
C GLN A 72 5.37 19.54 -16.57
N VAL A 73 6.29 19.88 -15.68
CA VAL A 73 6.00 20.29 -14.29
C VAL A 73 6.75 21.55 -13.92
N ILE A 74 6.22 22.29 -12.94
CA ILE A 74 6.87 23.45 -12.33
C ILE A 74 7.32 23.07 -10.93
N ILE A 75 8.56 23.36 -10.59
CA ILE A 75 9.09 23.14 -9.24
C ILE A 75 8.43 24.12 -8.28
N SER A 76 7.64 23.62 -7.34
CA SER A 76 6.91 24.43 -6.36
C SER A 76 7.50 24.38 -4.95
N GLY A 77 8.44 23.51 -4.69
CA GLY A 77 9.15 23.39 -3.41
C GLY A 77 10.30 22.41 -3.48
N ILE A 78 11.21 22.54 -2.51
CA ILE A 78 12.38 21.68 -2.37
C ILE A 78 12.45 21.22 -0.93
N GLU A 79 12.63 19.92 -0.73
CA GLU A 79 12.76 19.29 0.57
C GLU A 79 14.08 18.52 0.64
N MET A 80 14.76 18.58 1.78
CA MET A 80 15.97 17.81 2.03
C MET A 80 15.63 16.72 3.04
N ASP A 81 15.71 15.45 2.62
CA ASP A 81 15.57 14.30 3.50
C ASP A 81 16.93 13.58 3.64
N ALA A 82 17.55 13.74 4.80
CA ALA A 82 18.89 13.29 5.12
C ALA A 82 19.93 13.76 4.06
N SER A 83 20.18 12.98 3.02
CA SER A 83 21.10 13.31 1.92
C SER A 83 20.41 13.36 0.55
N LYS A 84 19.07 13.24 0.53
CA LYS A 84 18.30 13.18 -0.72
C LYS A 84 17.57 14.50 -0.93
N GLU A 85 17.71 15.02 -2.14
CA GLU A 85 16.98 16.18 -2.63
C GLU A 85 15.67 15.72 -3.25
N LEU A 86 14.56 16.15 -2.66
CA LEU A 86 13.22 15.82 -3.09
C LEU A 86 12.52 17.12 -3.53
N TYR A 87 11.71 17.02 -4.58
CA TYR A 87 11.02 18.16 -5.15
C TYR A 87 9.51 18.01 -4.99
N ARG A 88 8.87 19.13 -4.67
CA ARG A 88 7.45 19.30 -4.86
C ARG A 88 7.24 19.92 -6.23
N VAL A 89 6.37 19.31 -7.03
CA VAL A 89 6.12 19.77 -8.39
C VAL A 89 4.62 19.97 -8.63
N ALA A 90 4.28 20.90 -9.51
CA ALA A 90 2.92 21.18 -9.95
C ALA A 90 2.78 20.94 -11.46
N ALA A 91 1.72 20.26 -11.87
CA ALA A 91 1.33 20.04 -13.26
C ALA A 91 -0.15 20.39 -13.42
N GLY A 92 -0.44 21.56 -13.98
CA GLY A 92 -1.81 22.08 -14.04
C GLY A 92 -2.45 22.19 -12.65
N ALA A 93 -3.58 21.50 -12.44
CA ALA A 93 -4.29 21.47 -11.15
C ALA A 93 -3.74 20.43 -10.15
N HIS A 94 -2.78 19.61 -10.55
CA HIS A 94 -2.21 18.55 -9.72
C HIS A 94 -0.90 18.99 -9.07
N SER A 95 -0.68 18.55 -7.85
CA SER A 95 0.59 18.72 -7.13
C SER A 95 1.11 17.37 -6.68
N TYR A 96 2.40 17.14 -6.90
CA TYR A 96 3.09 15.92 -6.51
C TYR A 96 4.16 16.26 -5.48
N TRP A 97 4.33 15.38 -4.51
CA TRP A 97 5.24 15.55 -3.38
C TRP A 97 6.36 14.53 -3.43
N SER A 98 7.52 14.89 -2.89
CA SER A 98 8.64 13.99 -2.69
C SER A 98 9.13 13.30 -3.98
N ILE A 99 9.21 14.07 -5.07
CA ILE A 99 9.76 13.57 -6.35
C ILE A 99 11.29 13.61 -6.27
N PRO A 100 11.98 12.47 -6.47
CA PRO A 100 13.44 12.43 -6.51
C PRO A 100 13.98 13.21 -7.71
N SER A 101 15.14 13.83 -7.54
CA SER A 101 15.84 14.54 -8.64
C SER A 101 16.11 13.65 -9.85
N ALA A 102 16.25 12.33 -9.65
CA ALA A 102 16.46 11.35 -10.71
C ALA A 102 15.25 11.11 -11.63
N GLU A 103 14.06 11.57 -11.22
CA GLU A 103 12.83 11.50 -12.01
C GLU A 103 12.48 12.82 -12.70
N LEU A 104 13.34 13.84 -12.58
CA LEU A 104 13.18 15.15 -13.21
C LEU A 104 14.28 15.39 -14.25
N PHE A 105 13.90 15.89 -15.41
CA PHE A 105 14.76 16.04 -16.59
C PHE A 105 14.59 17.42 -17.22
N ASP A 106 15.65 17.88 -17.88
CA ASP A 106 15.65 19.16 -18.57
C ASP A 106 14.96 19.06 -19.94
N ASP A 107 14.86 17.85 -20.48
CA ASP A 107 14.24 17.58 -21.78
C ASP A 107 13.21 16.42 -21.72
N GLU A 108 12.25 16.48 -22.63
CA GLU A 108 11.15 15.52 -22.74
C GLU A 108 11.63 14.11 -23.11
N ALA A 109 12.61 13.99 -24.00
CA ALA A 109 13.06 12.71 -24.51
C ALA A 109 13.74 11.89 -23.42
N ALA A 110 14.56 12.53 -22.57
CA ALA A 110 15.19 11.88 -21.43
C ALA A 110 14.14 11.46 -20.39
N ALA A 111 13.13 12.29 -20.11
CA ALA A 111 12.02 11.94 -19.23
C ALA A 111 11.21 10.75 -19.78
N GLN A 112 10.96 10.73 -21.09
CA GLN A 112 10.25 9.63 -21.77
C GLN A 112 11.03 8.32 -21.66
N THR A 113 12.35 8.35 -21.85
CA THR A 113 13.23 7.18 -21.72
C THR A 113 13.18 6.64 -20.30
N ARG A 114 13.31 7.50 -19.29
CA ARG A 114 13.19 7.08 -17.89
C ARG A 114 11.79 6.57 -17.55
N GLY A 115 10.74 7.15 -18.14
CA GLY A 115 9.36 6.66 -18.00
C GLY A 115 9.20 5.21 -18.49
N ALA A 116 9.90 4.83 -19.59
CA ALA A 116 9.91 3.45 -20.07
C ALA A 116 10.62 2.49 -19.09
N GLU A 117 11.72 2.92 -18.50
CA GLU A 117 12.42 2.14 -17.47
C GLU A 117 11.53 1.94 -16.23
N LEU A 118 10.87 3.00 -15.76
CA LEU A 118 9.96 2.93 -14.61
C LEU A 118 8.76 1.99 -14.89
N ALA A 119 8.23 1.99 -16.11
CA ALA A 119 7.18 1.06 -16.51
C ALA A 119 7.67 -0.40 -16.46
N ALA A 120 8.88 -0.68 -16.97
CA ALA A 120 9.48 -2.01 -16.93
C ALA A 120 9.82 -2.47 -15.50
N GLU A 121 10.34 -1.59 -14.65
CA GLU A 121 10.58 -1.85 -13.22
C GLU A 121 9.27 -2.18 -12.49
N HIS A 122 8.19 -1.49 -12.85
CA HIS A 122 6.86 -1.76 -12.30
C HIS A 122 6.35 -3.13 -12.72
N ASP A 123 6.44 -3.49 -14.00
CA ASP A 123 6.00 -4.79 -14.52
C ASP A 123 6.72 -5.93 -13.83
N GLU A 124 8.03 -5.81 -13.64
CA GLU A 124 8.82 -6.82 -12.93
C GLU A 124 8.42 -6.92 -11.45
N THR A 125 8.13 -5.79 -10.81
CA THR A 125 7.66 -5.75 -9.41
C THR A 125 6.28 -6.42 -9.28
N GLU A 126 5.34 -6.12 -10.19
CA GLU A 126 4.02 -6.75 -10.21
C GLU A 126 4.11 -8.25 -10.53
N ARG A 127 4.96 -8.63 -11.47
CA ARG A 127 5.22 -10.04 -11.79
C ARG A 127 5.70 -10.80 -10.54
N ARG A 128 6.69 -10.28 -9.84
CA ARG A 128 7.21 -10.88 -8.59
C ARG A 128 6.13 -10.93 -7.51
N ARG A 129 5.40 -9.86 -7.32
CA ARG A 129 4.32 -9.79 -6.34
C ARG A 129 3.28 -10.89 -6.52
N VAL A 130 2.94 -11.23 -7.76
CA VAL A 130 1.87 -12.18 -8.06
C VAL A 130 2.39 -13.60 -8.24
N PHE A 131 3.48 -13.79 -8.98
CA PHE A 131 3.92 -15.12 -9.42
C PHE A 131 5.10 -15.68 -8.62
N GLU A 132 5.90 -14.81 -8.00
CA GLU A 132 7.06 -15.22 -7.20
C GLU A 132 6.86 -14.95 -5.71
N LYS A 133 5.66 -14.55 -5.32
CA LYS A 133 5.31 -14.34 -3.92
C LYS A 133 5.58 -15.60 -3.11
N GLU A 134 6.39 -15.44 -2.08
CA GLU A 134 6.58 -16.50 -1.10
C GLU A 134 5.24 -16.84 -0.44
N LYS A 135 4.83 -18.11 -0.57
CA LYS A 135 3.58 -18.57 0.01
C LYS A 135 3.65 -18.50 1.52
N ASN A 136 2.57 -18.02 2.13
CA ASN A 136 2.50 -17.86 3.57
C ASN A 136 2.62 -19.20 4.29
N THR A 137 3.82 -19.51 4.75
CA THR A 137 4.15 -20.75 5.50
C THR A 137 4.06 -20.55 7.01
N ARG A 138 3.25 -19.60 7.49
CA ARG A 138 3.13 -19.31 8.92
C ARG A 138 2.70 -20.53 9.68
N THR A 139 3.55 -20.98 10.60
CA THR A 139 3.29 -22.11 11.48
C THR A 139 2.23 -21.79 12.53
N TRP A 140 1.62 -22.81 13.10
CA TRP A 140 0.73 -22.64 14.27
C TRP A 140 1.43 -21.96 15.45
N ALA A 141 2.71 -22.18 15.63
CA ALA A 141 3.52 -21.47 16.63
C ALA A 141 3.58 -19.95 16.36
N TRP A 142 3.74 -19.57 15.10
CA TRP A 142 3.68 -18.16 14.70
C TRP A 142 2.29 -17.56 14.96
N ASN A 143 1.22 -18.27 14.58
CA ASN A 143 -0.16 -17.83 14.81
C ASN A 143 -0.43 -17.65 16.31
N ALA A 144 -0.01 -18.59 17.14
CA ALA A 144 -0.14 -18.50 18.60
C ALA A 144 0.60 -17.28 19.17
N SER A 145 1.83 -17.02 18.70
CA SER A 145 2.61 -15.84 19.10
C SER A 145 1.98 -14.53 18.63
N TYR A 146 1.41 -14.50 17.42
CA TYR A 146 0.68 -13.35 16.92
C TYR A 146 -0.53 -13.02 17.79
N HIS A 147 -1.37 -14.02 18.10
CA HIS A 147 -2.57 -13.80 18.91
C HIS A 147 -2.24 -13.44 20.36
N ARG A 148 -1.17 -13.96 20.95
CA ARG A 148 -0.69 -13.51 22.28
C ARG A 148 -0.38 -12.00 22.27
N ARG A 149 0.36 -11.51 21.26
CA ARG A 149 0.66 -10.08 21.15
C ARG A 149 -0.60 -9.23 20.96
N CYS A 150 -1.56 -9.70 20.19
CA CYS A 150 -2.84 -9.01 20.04
C CYS A 150 -3.61 -8.94 21.37
N ILE A 151 -3.64 -10.01 22.13
CA ILE A 151 -4.27 -10.05 23.47
C ILE A 151 -3.57 -9.10 24.43
N GLU A 152 -2.24 -9.08 24.46
CA GLU A 152 -1.49 -8.16 25.32
C GLU A 152 -1.75 -6.69 24.96
N LYS A 153 -1.80 -6.39 23.67
CA LYS A 153 -2.16 -5.04 23.20
C LYS A 153 -3.57 -4.67 23.64
N ALA A 154 -4.55 -5.55 23.40
CA ALA A 154 -5.94 -5.31 23.81
C ALA A 154 -6.09 -5.08 25.33
N LYS A 155 -5.34 -5.82 26.17
CA LYS A 155 -5.32 -5.60 27.62
C LYS A 155 -4.81 -4.22 28.00
N LYS A 156 -3.75 -3.73 27.33
CA LYS A 156 -3.23 -2.38 27.54
C LYS A 156 -4.23 -1.31 27.12
N ASP A 157 -4.89 -1.51 26.01
CA ASP A 157 -5.90 -0.58 25.50
C ASP A 157 -7.13 -0.54 26.47
N ILE A 158 -7.57 -1.67 26.98
CA ILE A 158 -8.64 -1.76 27.99
C ILE A 158 -8.22 -1.01 29.25
N ALA A 159 -7.07 -1.28 29.82
CA ALA A 159 -6.60 -0.61 31.03
C ALA A 159 -6.50 0.91 30.85
N TYR A 160 -6.05 1.38 29.68
CA TYR A 160 -6.05 2.80 29.35
C TYR A 160 -7.46 3.40 29.36
N HIS A 161 -8.41 2.73 28.72
CA HIS A 161 -9.79 3.22 28.65
C HIS A 161 -10.51 3.16 29.99
N GLU A 162 -10.26 2.15 30.80
CA GLU A 162 -10.80 2.05 32.18
C GLU A 162 -10.30 3.22 33.05
N ALA A 163 -9.02 3.54 32.99
CA ALA A 163 -8.46 4.69 33.72
C ALA A 163 -9.09 6.01 33.27
N LYS A 164 -9.31 6.19 31.96
CA LYS A 164 -9.97 7.37 31.42
C LYS A 164 -11.44 7.44 31.80
N LEU A 165 -12.13 6.31 31.81
CA LEU A 165 -13.53 6.21 32.24
C LEU A 165 -13.67 6.59 33.73
N ALA A 166 -12.79 6.13 34.60
CA ALA A 166 -12.80 6.46 36.03
C ALA A 166 -12.70 7.98 36.24
N VAL A 167 -11.78 8.66 35.53
CA VAL A 167 -11.64 10.13 35.60
C VAL A 167 -12.89 10.83 35.07
N ALA A 168 -13.40 10.40 33.91
CA ALA A 168 -14.60 11.00 33.31
C ALA A 168 -15.83 10.83 34.20
N ALA A 169 -15.99 9.69 34.86
CA ALA A 169 -17.13 9.43 35.76
C ALA A 169 -17.10 10.32 37.01
N VAL A 170 -15.92 10.64 37.55
CA VAL A 170 -15.80 11.59 38.66
C VAL A 170 -16.20 12.98 38.22
N ARG A 171 -15.65 13.48 37.11
CA ARG A 171 -15.97 14.82 36.58
C ARG A 171 -17.45 14.97 36.21
N ALA A 172 -18.05 13.95 35.60
CA ALA A 172 -19.46 13.97 35.27
C ALA A 172 -20.38 14.06 36.52
N LYS A 173 -19.94 13.55 37.67
CA LYS A 173 -20.66 13.73 38.96
C LYS A 173 -20.50 15.15 39.51
N GLU A 174 -19.33 15.73 39.35
CA GLU A 174 -19.07 17.13 39.75
C GLU A 174 -19.89 18.10 38.92
N ASP A 175 -19.92 17.94 37.62
CA ASP A 175 -20.72 18.76 36.70
C ASP A 175 -22.23 18.72 37.06
N LYS A 176 -22.77 17.54 37.40
CA LYS A 176 -24.14 17.40 37.84
C LYS A 176 -24.46 18.12 39.17
N LYS A 177 -23.48 18.17 40.08
CA LYS A 177 -23.64 18.90 41.36
C LYS A 177 -23.65 20.40 41.12
N VAL A 178 -22.81 20.91 40.23
CA VAL A 178 -22.76 22.33 39.87
C VAL A 178 -24.04 22.76 39.14
N ALA A 179 -24.59 21.95 38.28
CA ALA A 179 -25.83 22.23 37.56
C ALA A 179 -27.09 22.18 38.43
N ALA A 180 -27.01 21.61 39.63
CA ALA A 180 -28.14 21.49 40.59
C ALA A 180 -28.08 22.55 41.73
N SER A 181 -27.05 23.40 41.72
CA SER A 181 -26.84 24.51 42.65
C SER A 181 -27.23 25.84 42.04
#